data_03f6c36386a380f11c4435e944c05d12
#
_entry.id   03f6c36386a380f11c4435e944c05d12
#
_cell.length_a   1.000
_cell.length_b   1.000
_cell.length_c   1.000
_cell.angle_alpha   90.00
_cell.angle_beta   90.00
_cell.angle_gamma   90.00
#
_symmetry.space_group_name_H-M   'P 1'
#
loop_
_entity.id
_entity.type
_entity.pdbx_description
1 polymer ?
#
loop_
_entity_poly.entity_id
_entity_poly.type
_entity_poly.pdbx_seq_one_letter_code
_entity_poly.pdbx_strand_id
1 'polypeptide(L)'
;MFTFRRKKQRELYAPVNGCGIALDDVRDEVFSKRLMGDGCTFLPETTSVCSPIDGDLILVADTLHAFGVRSREGIELLIHIGLDTVKLQGKGFQALQSVGTSIKAGTPVISFDSSYLHDATLDMTTMLIVTNCANLKIKEITNCLLYTSP
;
A
#
# COMPACT_ATOMS: atom_id res chain seq x y z
N MET A 1 8.19 35.92 -14.81
CA MET A 1 7.74 35.71 -13.43
C MET A 1 8.04 34.28 -13.01
N PHE A 2 8.89 34.12 -12.02
CA PHE A 2 9.24 32.80 -11.53
C PHE A 2 8.19 32.34 -10.55
N THR A 3 7.45 31.30 -10.93
CA THR A 3 6.63 30.58 -9.97
C THR A 3 7.51 29.49 -9.36
N PHE A 4 7.94 29.68 -8.14
CA PHE A 4 8.51 28.60 -7.38
C PHE A 4 7.39 27.64 -7.02
N ARG A 5 7.33 26.53 -7.72
CA ARG A 5 6.54 25.41 -7.24
C ARG A 5 7.28 24.81 -6.04
N ARG A 6 6.81 25.13 -4.86
CA ARG A 6 7.20 24.36 -3.69
C ARG A 6 6.92 22.90 -3.99
N LYS A 7 7.92 22.06 -3.83
CA LYS A 7 7.72 20.62 -3.81
C LYS A 7 6.64 20.31 -2.78
N LYS A 8 5.47 19.91 -3.24
CA LYS A 8 4.36 19.59 -2.33
C LYS A 8 4.68 18.29 -1.63
N GLN A 9 4.74 18.32 -0.32
CA GLN A 9 4.66 17.13 0.49
C GLN A 9 3.21 16.65 0.46
N ARG A 10 3.02 15.35 0.22
CA ARG A 10 1.71 14.73 0.30
C ARG A 10 1.68 13.77 1.45
N GLU A 11 0.59 13.82 2.17
CA GLU A 11 0.33 12.89 3.24
C GLU A 11 -0.32 11.64 2.68
N LEU A 12 0.26 10.50 3.02
CA LEU A 12 -0.34 9.20 2.76
C LEU A 12 -0.69 8.56 4.09
N TYR A 13 -1.84 7.94 4.16
CA TYR A 13 -2.23 7.17 5.33
C TYR A 13 -1.66 5.76 5.25
N ALA A 14 -1.26 5.22 6.40
CA ALA A 14 -0.84 3.84 6.45
C ALA A 14 -2.01 2.92 6.05
N PRO A 15 -1.78 1.95 5.16
CA PRO A 15 -2.86 1.06 4.71
C PRO A 15 -3.35 0.11 5.80
N VAL A 16 -2.51 -0.18 6.78
CA VAL A 16 -2.84 -1.00 7.95
C VAL A 16 -2.25 -0.38 9.21
N ASN A 17 -2.85 -0.67 10.35
CA ASN A 17 -2.19 -0.40 11.64
C ASN A 17 -1.13 -1.45 11.87
N GLY A 18 0.08 -1.02 12.24
CA GLY A 18 1.19 -1.92 12.49
C GLY A 18 2.53 -1.20 12.48
N CYS A 19 3.58 -1.95 12.77
CA CYS A 19 4.94 -1.42 12.72
C CYS A 19 5.39 -1.21 11.29
N GLY A 20 5.98 -0.04 11.01
CA GLY A 20 6.68 0.20 9.75
C GLY A 20 8.06 -0.45 9.77
N ILE A 21 8.45 -1.07 8.66
CA ILE A 21 9.80 -1.57 8.45
C ILE A 21 10.37 -1.01 7.14
N ALA A 22 11.69 -0.95 7.04
CA ALA A 22 12.32 -0.48 5.83
C ALA A 22 12.08 -1.46 4.68
N LEU A 23 11.82 -0.94 3.48
CA LEU A 23 11.62 -1.77 2.29
C LEU A 23 12.83 -2.67 2.02
N ASP A 24 14.03 -2.19 2.32
CA ASP A 24 15.28 -2.95 2.16
C ASP A 24 15.32 -4.23 3.01
N ASP A 25 14.57 -4.28 4.10
CA ASP A 25 14.53 -5.41 5.03
C ASP A 25 13.46 -6.45 4.66
N VAL A 26 12.73 -6.23 3.57
CA VAL A 26 11.74 -7.19 3.08
C VAL A 26 12.45 -8.38 2.44
N ARG A 27 11.99 -9.58 2.74
CA ARG A 27 12.60 -10.82 2.25
C ARG A 27 12.48 -11.04 0.74
N ASP A 28 11.50 -10.41 0.10
CA ASP A 28 11.29 -10.52 -1.34
C ASP A 28 12.20 -9.52 -2.08
N GLU A 29 13.07 -10.02 -2.96
CA GLU A 29 14.02 -9.17 -3.68
C GLU A 29 13.38 -8.16 -4.62
N VAL A 30 12.22 -8.48 -5.20
CA VAL A 30 11.48 -7.56 -6.08
C VAL A 30 11.13 -6.29 -5.33
N PHE A 31 10.74 -6.42 -4.07
CA PHE A 31 10.38 -5.29 -3.22
C PHE A 31 11.60 -4.65 -2.54
N SER A 32 12.49 -5.47 -1.95
CA SER A 32 13.65 -4.94 -1.21
C SER A 32 14.62 -4.17 -2.10
N LYS A 33 14.75 -4.55 -3.36
CA LYS A 33 15.56 -3.83 -4.35
C LYS A 33 14.80 -2.71 -5.07
N ARG A 34 13.58 -2.42 -4.66
CA ARG A 34 12.72 -1.37 -5.24
C ARG A 34 12.49 -1.53 -6.74
N LEU A 35 12.44 -2.77 -7.23
CA LEU A 35 12.21 -3.03 -8.67
C LEU A 35 10.82 -2.60 -9.13
N MET A 36 9.84 -2.53 -8.23
CA MET A 36 8.49 -2.04 -8.52
C MET A 36 8.30 -0.56 -8.20
N GLY A 37 9.23 0.06 -7.50
CA GLY A 37 9.16 1.46 -7.08
C GLY A 37 9.60 1.65 -5.64
N ASP A 38 9.65 2.90 -5.20
CA ASP A 38 9.92 3.22 -3.81
C ASP A 38 8.67 3.00 -2.96
N GLY A 39 8.87 2.68 -1.70
CA GLY A 39 7.76 2.37 -0.84
C GLY A 39 8.15 2.18 0.61
N CYS A 40 7.20 1.70 1.36
CA CYS A 40 7.37 1.34 2.76
C CYS A 40 6.53 0.12 3.09
N THR A 41 6.81 -0.48 4.22
CA THR A 41 6.20 -1.75 4.61
C THR A 41 5.69 -1.68 6.04
N PHE A 42 4.71 -2.53 6.32
CA PHE A 42 4.03 -2.60 7.61
C PHE A 42 3.86 -4.04 8.03
N LEU A 43 4.06 -4.31 9.30
CA LEU A 43 3.64 -5.57 9.93
C LEU A 43 2.24 -5.34 10.48
N PRO A 44 1.19 -5.91 9.86
CA PRO A 44 -0.18 -5.56 10.21
C PRO A 44 -0.59 -6.10 11.60
N GLU A 45 -1.33 -5.28 12.33
CA GLU A 45 -1.99 -5.63 13.58
C GLU A 45 -3.50 -5.71 13.40
N THR A 46 -4.01 -5.26 12.26
CA THR A 46 -5.42 -5.26 11.90
C THR A 46 -5.64 -5.99 10.59
N THR A 47 -6.88 -6.36 10.32
CA THR A 47 -7.25 -7.21 9.18
C THR A 47 -7.88 -6.44 8.03
N SER A 48 -8.16 -5.15 8.19
CA SER A 48 -8.67 -4.29 7.11
C SER A 48 -7.53 -3.48 6.52
N VAL A 49 -7.39 -3.56 5.20
CA VAL A 49 -6.36 -2.83 4.46
C VAL A 49 -7.03 -1.69 3.70
N CYS A 50 -6.62 -0.48 4.00
CA CYS A 50 -7.29 0.74 3.59
C CYS A 50 -6.53 1.46 2.49
N SER A 51 -7.26 2.31 1.75
CA SER A 51 -6.62 3.21 0.78
C SER A 51 -5.72 4.22 1.50
N PRO A 52 -4.48 4.40 1.05
CA PRO A 52 -3.57 5.39 1.65
C PRO A 52 -3.82 6.82 1.17
N ILE A 53 -4.66 7.02 0.17
CA ILE A 53 -4.86 8.31 -0.47
C ILE A 53 -6.27 8.40 -1.05
N ASP A 54 -6.78 9.64 -1.19
CA ASP A 54 -7.99 9.89 -1.97
C ASP A 54 -7.71 9.63 -3.45
N GLY A 55 -8.57 8.88 -4.10
CA GLY A 55 -8.39 8.59 -5.52
C GLY A 55 -9.38 7.57 -6.03
N ASP A 56 -9.05 7.00 -7.18
CA ASP A 56 -9.84 5.96 -7.82
C ASP A 56 -9.18 4.59 -7.62
N LEU A 57 -9.99 3.61 -7.29
CA LEU A 57 -9.54 2.23 -7.22
C LEU A 57 -9.39 1.70 -8.66
N ILE A 58 -8.14 1.54 -9.10
CA ILE A 58 -7.84 1.19 -10.50
C ILE A 58 -7.51 -0.28 -10.70
N LEU A 59 -7.20 -0.99 -9.62
CA LEU A 59 -6.82 -2.39 -9.68
C LEU A 59 -7.25 -3.09 -8.40
N VAL A 60 -7.82 -4.27 -8.54
CA VAL A 60 -7.94 -5.27 -7.48
C VAL A 60 -7.47 -6.58 -8.10
N ALA A 61 -6.44 -7.19 -7.54
CA ALA A 61 -5.93 -8.46 -8.04
C ALA A 61 -7.01 -9.56 -7.92
N ASP A 62 -7.08 -10.46 -8.90
CA ASP A 62 -8.05 -11.56 -8.87
C ASP A 62 -7.92 -12.42 -7.62
N THR A 63 -6.71 -12.56 -7.11
CA THR A 63 -6.40 -13.29 -5.88
C THR A 63 -6.49 -12.42 -4.62
N LEU A 64 -6.99 -11.20 -4.73
CA LEU A 64 -7.32 -10.28 -3.64
C LEU A 64 -6.14 -9.91 -2.71
N HIS A 65 -4.92 -10.20 -3.10
CA HIS A 65 -3.73 -9.91 -2.28
C HIS A 65 -3.12 -8.53 -2.56
N ALA A 66 -3.67 -7.80 -3.52
CA ALA A 66 -3.15 -6.48 -3.89
C ALA A 66 -4.25 -5.61 -4.50
N PHE A 67 -4.10 -4.31 -4.32
CA PHE A 67 -4.94 -3.33 -5.01
C PHE A 67 -4.13 -2.08 -5.36
N GLY A 68 -4.63 -1.32 -6.33
CA GLY A 68 -4.02 -0.07 -6.78
C GLY A 68 -4.98 1.10 -6.75
N VAL A 69 -4.47 2.25 -6.34
CA VAL A 69 -5.22 3.51 -6.27
C VAL A 69 -4.45 4.57 -7.07
N ARG A 70 -5.19 5.35 -7.86
CA ARG A 70 -4.64 6.51 -8.57
C ARG A 70 -5.24 7.78 -7.99
N SER A 71 -4.39 8.70 -7.51
CA SER A 71 -4.82 10.00 -7.03
C SER A 71 -5.24 10.91 -8.19
N ARG A 72 -5.90 12.03 -7.86
CA ARG A 72 -6.26 13.05 -8.87
C ARG A 72 -5.05 13.60 -9.62
N GLU A 73 -3.93 13.68 -8.94
CA GLU A 73 -2.67 14.17 -9.54
C GLU A 73 -1.95 13.11 -10.37
N GLY A 74 -2.50 11.91 -10.45
CA GLY A 74 -1.94 10.83 -11.24
C GLY A 74 -0.91 9.96 -10.53
N ILE A 75 -0.77 10.08 -9.21
CA ILE A 75 0.09 9.20 -8.42
C ILE A 75 -0.57 7.83 -8.32
N GLU A 76 0.14 6.80 -8.71
CA GLU A 76 -0.34 5.41 -8.60
C GLU A 76 0.36 4.70 -7.46
N LEU A 77 -0.43 4.16 -6.56
CA LEU A 77 0.03 3.41 -5.39
C LEU A 77 -0.46 1.98 -5.50
N LEU A 78 0.45 1.04 -5.30
CA LEU A 78 0.15 -0.38 -5.17
C LEU A 78 0.26 -0.77 -3.72
N ILE A 79 -0.77 -1.40 -3.19
CA ILE A 79 -0.76 -1.99 -1.86
C ILE A 79 -0.75 -3.49 -2.04
N HIS A 80 0.30 -4.13 -1.57
CA HIS A 80 0.51 -5.56 -1.67
C HIS A 80 0.44 -6.19 -0.27
N ILE A 81 -0.51 -7.09 -0.08
CA ILE A 81 -0.85 -7.66 1.21
C ILE A 81 -0.14 -9.01 1.37
N GLY A 82 0.89 -9.03 2.20
CA GLY A 82 1.68 -10.22 2.47
C GLY A 82 2.68 -10.56 1.38
N LEU A 83 3.59 -11.46 1.70
CA LEU A 83 4.54 -12.06 0.77
C LEU A 83 4.04 -13.44 0.37
N ASP A 84 4.12 -13.75 -0.93
CA ASP A 84 3.64 -15.03 -1.49
C ASP A 84 2.14 -15.33 -1.26
N THR A 85 1.37 -14.34 -0.86
CA THR A 85 -0.07 -14.49 -0.59
C THR A 85 -0.91 -14.76 -1.83
N VAL A 86 -0.35 -14.53 -3.02
CA VAL A 86 -0.96 -14.96 -4.29
C VAL A 86 -1.27 -16.46 -4.28
N LYS A 87 -0.47 -17.26 -3.59
CA LYS A 87 -0.65 -18.72 -3.47
C LYS A 87 -1.93 -19.11 -2.74
N LEU A 88 -2.50 -18.21 -1.93
CA LEU A 88 -3.76 -18.42 -1.24
C LEU A 88 -4.97 -18.40 -2.17
N GLN A 89 -4.81 -17.88 -3.39
CA GLN A 89 -5.85 -17.81 -4.42
C GLN A 89 -7.14 -17.13 -3.93
N GLY A 90 -6.99 -16.09 -3.11
CA GLY A 90 -8.10 -15.33 -2.55
C GLY A 90 -8.73 -15.91 -1.30
N LYS A 91 -8.31 -17.08 -0.85
CA LYS A 91 -8.85 -17.68 0.37
C LYS A 91 -8.58 -16.79 1.58
N GLY A 92 -9.63 -16.51 2.34
CA GLY A 92 -9.54 -15.66 3.52
C GLY A 92 -9.46 -14.17 3.22
N PHE A 93 -9.47 -13.76 1.95
CA PHE A 93 -9.55 -12.36 1.55
C PHE A 93 -10.97 -12.00 1.10
N GLN A 94 -11.34 -10.76 1.34
CA GLN A 94 -12.62 -10.22 0.88
C GLN A 94 -12.42 -8.82 0.31
N ALA A 95 -12.90 -8.60 -0.91
CA ALA A 95 -12.96 -7.27 -1.51
C ALA A 95 -14.14 -6.48 -0.92
N LEU A 96 -13.88 -5.29 -0.42
CA LEU A 96 -14.88 -4.40 0.17
C LEU A 96 -15.27 -3.27 -0.77
N GLN A 97 -14.50 -3.06 -1.84
CA GLN A 97 -14.72 -2.05 -2.86
C GLN A 97 -14.52 -2.65 -4.24
N SER A 98 -15.12 -2.01 -5.24
CA SER A 98 -15.01 -2.43 -6.64
C SER A 98 -14.09 -1.50 -7.43
N VAL A 99 -13.39 -2.04 -8.43
CA VAL A 99 -12.60 -1.26 -9.39
C VAL A 99 -13.50 -0.20 -10.04
N GLY A 100 -12.97 1.02 -10.18
CA GLY A 100 -13.70 2.16 -10.72
C GLY A 100 -14.38 3.03 -9.67
N THR A 101 -14.37 2.62 -8.40
CA THR A 101 -14.96 3.40 -7.32
C THR A 101 -14.00 4.51 -6.88
N SER A 102 -14.52 5.71 -6.70
CA SER A 102 -13.80 6.79 -6.02
C SER A 102 -13.81 6.51 -4.52
N ILE A 103 -12.63 6.51 -3.91
CA ILE A 103 -12.46 6.22 -2.49
C ILE A 103 -11.64 7.31 -1.81
N LYS A 104 -11.85 7.46 -0.52
CA LYS A 104 -11.06 8.37 0.32
C LYS A 104 -9.99 7.61 1.09
N ALA A 105 -8.92 8.33 1.44
CA ALA A 105 -7.91 7.80 2.35
C ALA A 105 -8.57 7.24 3.61
N GLY A 106 -8.13 6.08 4.05
CA GLY A 106 -8.69 5.39 5.21
C GLY A 106 -9.90 4.49 4.91
N THR A 107 -10.40 4.49 3.67
CA THR A 107 -11.48 3.59 3.27
C THR A 107 -10.97 2.16 3.18
N PRO A 108 -11.59 1.19 3.89
CA PRO A 108 -11.21 -0.22 3.75
C PRO A 108 -11.50 -0.74 2.34
N VAL A 109 -10.51 -1.39 1.73
CA VAL A 109 -10.60 -1.92 0.37
C VAL A 109 -10.62 -3.44 0.36
N ILE A 110 -9.74 -4.06 1.13
CA ILE A 110 -9.65 -5.51 1.25
C ILE A 110 -9.53 -5.85 2.74
N SER A 111 -10.20 -6.91 3.15
CA SER A 111 -10.01 -7.50 4.47
C SER A 111 -9.51 -8.93 4.35
N PHE A 112 -8.86 -9.44 5.38
CA PHE A 112 -8.40 -10.82 5.42
C PHE A 112 -8.73 -11.45 6.76
N ASP A 113 -8.70 -12.78 6.79
CA ASP A 113 -9.01 -13.56 7.98
C ASP A 113 -8.03 -13.25 9.11
N SER A 114 -8.55 -13.01 10.31
CA SER A 114 -7.74 -12.67 11.49
C SER A 114 -6.74 -13.77 11.87
N SER A 115 -7.01 -15.02 11.53
CA SER A 115 -6.08 -16.12 11.77
C SER A 115 -4.77 -15.95 11.02
N TYR A 116 -4.75 -15.19 9.92
CA TYR A 116 -3.54 -14.94 9.15
C TYR A 116 -2.51 -14.11 9.91
N LEU A 117 -2.95 -13.29 10.86
CA LEU A 117 -2.03 -12.50 11.70
C LEU A 117 -1.19 -13.38 12.63
N HIS A 118 -1.65 -14.59 12.93
CA HIS A 118 -1.02 -15.51 13.87
C HIS A 118 -0.51 -16.80 13.21
N ASP A 119 -0.64 -16.89 11.88
CA ASP A 119 -0.19 -18.06 11.13
C ASP A 119 1.30 -17.95 10.81
N ALA A 120 2.11 -18.79 11.46
CA ALA A 120 3.56 -18.77 11.29
C ALA A 120 4.02 -19.19 9.88
N THR A 121 3.13 -19.80 9.07
CA THR A 121 3.43 -20.18 7.68
C THR A 121 3.21 -19.04 6.70
N LEU A 122 2.59 -17.94 7.14
CA LEU A 122 2.29 -16.78 6.32
C LEU A 122 3.13 -15.58 6.76
N ASP A 123 3.55 -14.80 5.79
CA ASP A 123 4.14 -13.50 6.02
C ASP A 123 3.18 -12.43 5.52
N MET A 124 2.52 -11.75 6.44
CA MET A 124 1.52 -10.73 6.12
C MET A 124 2.11 -9.32 6.03
N THR A 125 3.42 -9.20 5.91
CA THR A 125 4.06 -7.91 5.64
C THR A 125 3.37 -7.21 4.47
N THR A 126 2.79 -6.05 4.74
CA THR A 126 2.02 -5.29 3.76
C THR A 126 2.86 -4.13 3.24
N MET A 127 2.90 -3.97 1.93
CA MET A 127 3.75 -3.00 1.26
C MET A 127 2.92 -1.94 0.56
N LEU A 128 3.37 -0.71 0.68
CA LEU A 128 2.85 0.44 -0.06
C LEU A 128 3.94 0.90 -1.02
N ILE A 129 3.66 0.83 -2.32
CA ILE A 129 4.63 1.11 -3.39
C ILE A 129 4.11 2.24 -4.27
N VAL A 130 4.96 3.23 -4.56
CA VAL A 130 4.69 4.25 -5.59
C VAL A 130 5.20 3.70 -6.93
N THR A 131 4.30 3.37 -7.84
CA THR A 131 4.66 2.62 -9.05
C THR A 131 4.96 3.47 -10.27
N ASN A 132 4.50 4.72 -10.32
CA ASN A 132 4.57 5.52 -11.55
C ASN A 132 5.29 6.86 -11.43
N CYS A 133 5.83 7.17 -10.27
CA CYS A 133 6.50 8.46 -10.05
C CYS A 133 7.91 8.26 -9.53
N ALA A 134 8.87 8.11 -10.43
CA ALA A 134 10.28 7.88 -10.10
C ALA A 134 10.89 8.99 -9.22
N ASN A 135 10.31 10.20 -9.27
CA ASN A 135 10.77 11.36 -8.50
C ASN A 135 10.13 11.47 -7.12
N LEU A 136 9.17 10.61 -6.82
CA LEU A 136 8.52 10.59 -5.51
C LEU A 136 9.23 9.60 -4.60
N LYS A 137 9.57 10.08 -3.41
CA LYS A 137 10.17 9.26 -2.36
C LYS A 137 9.34 9.38 -1.09
N ILE A 138 9.18 8.26 -0.41
CA ILE A 138 8.55 8.25 0.90
C ILE A 138 9.60 8.67 1.91
N LYS A 139 9.39 9.82 2.54
CA LYS A 139 10.38 10.43 3.44
C LYS A 139 10.23 10.04 4.88
N GLU A 140 9.01 9.88 5.35
CA GLU A 140 8.74 9.74 6.77
C GLU A 140 7.53 8.86 6.99
N ILE A 141 7.63 8.00 7.99
CA ILE A 141 6.53 7.16 8.47
C ILE A 141 6.22 7.61 9.88
N THR A 142 5.01 8.10 10.11
CA THR A 142 4.46 8.34 11.43
C THR A 142 3.35 7.32 11.70
N ASN A 143 2.88 7.23 12.94
CA ASN A 143 1.98 6.15 13.40
C ASN A 143 0.78 5.83 12.49
N CYS A 144 0.33 6.78 11.69
CA CYS A 144 -0.80 6.59 10.78
C CYS A 144 -0.64 7.34 9.46
N LEU A 145 0.47 8.04 9.24
CA LEU A 145 0.67 8.91 8.09
C LEU A 145 2.00 8.65 7.44
N LEU A 146 1.97 8.62 6.12
CA LEU A 146 3.15 8.60 5.28
C LEU A 146 3.26 9.93 4.55
N TYR A 147 4.46 10.45 4.47
CA TYR A 147 4.74 11.66 3.71
C TYR A 147 5.54 11.33 2.47
N THR A 148 5.04 11.77 1.31
CA THR A 148 5.80 11.70 0.07
C THR A 148 6.26 13.09 -0.33
N SER A 149 7.41 13.15 -0.98
CA SER A 149 7.92 14.38 -1.58
C SER A 149 8.26 14.10 -3.03
N PRO A 150 7.82 14.94 -3.95
CA PRO A 150 8.23 14.84 -5.34
C PRO A 150 9.73 15.04 -5.51
#